data_e78072915d590ba00c163a34a0202fb7
#
_entry.id   e78072915d590ba00c163a34a0202fb7
#
_cell.length_a   1.000
_cell.length_b   1.000
_cell.length_c   1.000
_cell.angle_alpha   90.00
_cell.angle_beta   90.00
_cell.angle_gamma   90.00
#
_symmetry.space_group_name_H-M   'P 1'
#
loop_
_entity.id
_entity.type
_entity.pdbx_description
1 polymer ?
#
loop_
_entity_poly.entity_id
_entity_poly.type
_entity_poly.pdbx_seq_one_letter_code
_entity_poly.pdbx_strand_id
1 'polypeptide(L)' 'MSKRFFDYDDGDFGMTFSDNMAMDSDGNLMMRMSDNMAMDMDSGDIHFISGWSDDEEN' A
#
# COMPACT_ATOMS: atom_id res chain seq x y z
N MET A 1 1.17 15.03 1.70
CA MET A 1 2.35 14.31 1.37
C MET A 1 2.09 12.87 1.13
N SER A 2 2.73 12.30 0.17
CA SER A 2 2.55 10.88 -0.10
C SER A 2 3.39 10.07 0.87
N LYS A 3 2.94 8.89 1.17
CA LYS A 3 3.65 7.96 2.04
C LYS A 3 3.95 6.71 1.28
N ARG A 4 5.08 6.13 1.56
CA ARG A 4 5.49 4.91 0.92
C ARG A 4 5.37 3.74 1.87
N PHE A 5 5.11 2.58 1.31
CA PHE A 5 5.13 1.36 2.08
C PHE A 5 5.85 0.30 1.27
N PHE A 6 6.29 -0.74 1.96
CA PHE A 6 6.91 -1.88 1.30
C PHE A 6 5.88 -3.01 1.23
N ASP A 7 5.72 -3.56 0.04
CA ASP A 7 4.80 -4.66 -0.18
C ASP A 7 5.60 -5.95 -0.05
N TYR A 8 5.38 -6.66 1.03
CA TYR A 8 6.13 -7.89 1.28
C TYR A 8 5.77 -9.01 0.31
N ASP A 9 4.57 -8.95 -0.23
CA ASP A 9 4.09 -10.00 -1.09
C ASP A 9 4.80 -9.95 -2.45
N ASP A 10 4.98 -8.75 -2.97
CA ASP A 10 5.64 -8.55 -4.25
C ASP A 10 7.10 -8.17 -4.13
N GLY A 11 7.52 -7.73 -2.98
CA GLY A 11 8.86 -7.23 -2.83
C GLY A 11 9.05 -5.86 -3.45
N ASP A 12 7.98 -5.08 -3.58
CA ASP A 12 8.00 -3.78 -4.21
C ASP A 12 7.58 -2.71 -3.23
N PHE A 13 7.75 -1.47 -3.64
CA PHE A 13 7.25 -0.35 -2.87
C PHE A 13 5.96 0.16 -3.51
N GLY A 14 5.13 0.76 -2.68
CA GLY A 14 3.96 1.45 -3.15
C GLY A 14 3.84 2.80 -2.49
N MET A 15 2.90 3.61 -2.94
CA MET A 15 2.67 4.94 -2.39
C MET A 15 1.20 5.13 -2.12
N THR A 16 0.90 5.68 -0.95
CA THR A 16 -0.48 6.01 -0.62
C THR A 16 -0.76 7.43 -1.08
N PHE A 17 -1.93 7.66 -1.61
CA PHE A 17 -2.32 9.01 -1.99
C PHE A 17 -3.62 9.43 -1.34
N SER A 18 -4.19 8.59 -0.53
CA SER A 18 -5.33 8.97 0.31
C SER A 18 -5.38 8.02 1.48
N ASP A 19 -6.35 8.20 2.35
CA ASP A 19 -6.48 7.35 3.52
C ASP A 19 -6.78 5.91 3.17
N ASN A 20 -7.37 5.67 2.01
CA ASN A 20 -7.82 4.34 1.66
C ASN A 20 -7.22 3.81 0.38
N MET A 21 -6.47 4.61 -0.35
CA MET A 21 -6.04 4.24 -1.68
C MET A 21 -4.54 4.39 -1.83
N ALA A 22 -3.97 3.48 -2.57
CA ALA A 22 -2.54 3.51 -2.87
C ALA A 22 -2.32 2.96 -4.26
N MET A 23 -1.10 3.09 -4.73
CA MET A 23 -0.70 2.55 -6.01
C MET A 23 0.65 1.89 -5.83
N ASP A 24 0.81 0.69 -6.35
CA ASP A 24 2.09 0.03 -6.23
C ASP A 24 3.02 0.48 -7.37
N SER A 25 4.23 -0.04 -7.37
CA SER A 25 5.22 0.42 -8.35
C SER A 25 4.89 0.00 -9.76
N ASP A 26 4.02 -0.97 -9.94
CA ASP A 26 3.55 -1.38 -11.25
C ASP A 26 2.41 -0.52 -11.76
N GLY A 27 1.89 0.36 -10.95
CA GLY A 27 0.78 1.19 -11.34
C GLY A 27 -0.57 0.61 -11.01
N ASN A 28 -0.64 -0.45 -10.22
CA ASN A 28 -1.91 -1.05 -9.84
C ASN A 28 -2.48 -0.34 -8.64
N LEU A 29 -3.78 -0.10 -8.68
CA LEU A 29 -4.45 0.52 -7.56
C LEU A 29 -4.69 -0.49 -6.46
N MET A 30 -4.53 -0.05 -5.24
CA MET A 30 -4.74 -0.89 -4.07
C MET A 30 -5.64 -0.18 -3.09
N MET A 31 -6.44 -0.94 -2.39
CA MET A 31 -7.36 -0.41 -1.39
C MET A 31 -6.90 -0.85 -0.02
N ARG A 32 -6.94 0.08 0.92
CA ARG A 32 -6.55 -0.23 2.28
C ARG A 32 -7.54 -1.20 2.90
N MET A 33 -7.02 -2.24 3.50
CA MET A 33 -7.83 -3.17 4.27
C MET A 33 -7.57 -3.00 5.76
N SER A 34 -6.33 -2.70 6.12
CA SER A 34 -5.98 -2.40 7.50
C SER A 34 -4.65 -1.66 7.45
N ASP A 35 -4.07 -1.38 8.61
CA ASP A 35 -2.83 -0.62 8.65
C ASP A 35 -1.69 -1.32 7.92
N ASN A 36 -1.71 -2.63 7.88
CA ASN A 36 -0.63 -3.36 7.25
C ASN A 36 -1.13 -4.33 6.18
N MET A 37 -2.30 -4.10 5.63
CA MET A 37 -2.84 -4.93 4.57
C MET A 37 -3.53 -4.07 3.53
N ALA A 38 -3.29 -4.41 2.27
CA ALA A 38 -3.94 -3.73 1.17
C ALA A 38 -4.41 -4.77 0.16
N MET A 39 -5.48 -4.46 -0.54
CA MET A 39 -6.03 -5.35 -1.54
C MET A 39 -5.78 -4.77 -2.92
N ASP A 40 -5.25 -5.61 -3.80
CA ASP A 40 -5.08 -5.24 -5.19
C ASP A 40 -6.45 -5.20 -5.84
N MET A 41 -6.85 -4.06 -6.32
CA MET A 41 -8.19 -3.91 -6.89
C MET A 41 -8.36 -4.59 -8.22
N ASP A 42 -7.26 -4.88 -8.89
CA ASP A 42 -7.33 -5.54 -10.17
C ASP A 42 -7.53 -7.04 -10.02
N SER A 43 -6.81 -7.67 -9.11
CA SER A 43 -6.89 -9.11 -8.94
C SER A 43 -7.68 -9.53 -7.72
N GLY A 44 -7.87 -8.63 -6.77
CA GLY A 44 -8.53 -8.96 -5.51
C GLY A 44 -7.63 -9.62 -4.50
N ASP A 45 -6.34 -9.66 -4.75
CA ASP A 45 -5.41 -10.28 -3.81
C ASP A 45 -5.12 -9.36 -2.65
N ILE A 46 -4.88 -9.97 -1.49
CA ILE A 46 -4.49 -9.22 -0.31
C ILE A 46 -2.98 -9.27 -0.20
N HIS A 47 -2.38 -8.10 0.02
CA HIS A 47 -0.94 -7.98 0.19
C HIS A 47 -0.63 -7.47 1.57
N PHE A 48 0.38 -8.04 2.19
CA PHE A 48 0.88 -7.52 3.45
C PHE A 48 1.89 -6.43 3.16
N ILE A 49 1.75 -5.33 3.84
CA ILE A 49 2.61 -4.18 3.62
C ILE A 49 3.18 -3.71 4.95
N SER A 50 4.20 -2.88 4.87
CA SER A 50 4.90 -2.44 6.07
C SER A 50 4.05 -1.56 6.95
N GLY A 51 3.14 -0.80 6.36
CA GLY A 51 2.24 0.02 7.14
C GLY A 51 1.68 1.13 6.30
N TRP A 52 0.41 1.41 6.51
CA TRP A 52 -0.26 2.41 5.69
C TRP A 52 0.06 3.81 6.14
N SER A 53 0.11 3.98 7.45
CA SER A 53 0.27 5.30 7.99
C SER A 53 1.60 5.48 8.67
N ASP A 54 2.65 4.97 8.15
CA ASP A 54 3.89 5.04 8.79
C ASP A 54 4.49 6.36 8.63
N ASP A 55 4.47 7.19 9.16
CA ASP A 55 5.10 8.35 9.00
C ASP A 55 6.18 8.61 9.95
N GLU A 56 6.58 8.56 9.95
CA GLU A 56 7.38 8.78 10.52
C GLU A 56 7.81 9.50 11.04
N GLU A 57 7.87 9.88 11.27
CA GLU A 57 8.18 10.53 11.74
C GLU A 57 8.63 10.99 12.03
N ASN A 58 8.81 11.24 11.93
CA ASN A 58 9.35 11.82 12.26
C ASN A 58 9.73 12.17 12.41
#